data_4bec1122a334045bebb201246ed4bb19
#
_entry.id   4bec1122a334045bebb201246ed4bb19
#
_cell.length_a   1.000
_cell.length_b   1.000
_cell.length_c   1.000
_cell.angle_alpha   90.00
_cell.angle_beta   90.00
_cell.angle_gamma   90.00
#
_symmetry.space_group_name_H-M   'P 1'
#
loop_
_entity.id
_entity.type
_entity.pdbx_description
1 polymer ?
#
loop_
_entity_poly.entity_id
_entity_poly.type
_entity_poly.pdbx_seq_one_letter_code
_entity_poly.pdbx_strand_id
1 'polypeptide(L)'
;MSKHLGFFLLLCICGLPACWNAEEKAAIAKLKPTKDPVQEEIYAFRLKMRALYNNRRFSDLEPVAAEIRQTKPLFGNGSWKIAQLYESFACRREEPESMWQFHDRIHQDWIAQFPTSITARVAYADFLREYAWHARGTNFADKVTEEGWRIFGERLESARKTLADARELTERDPMWWEVALGVARGQQLPKNGYNQLLEEAKAFEPKFWGYDIARASSLLPRWYGEPGDWEAYAEQAAARPDGLGAEIYARIVMALYGYYDNVFRKTNASWPQVREGLIEMRQKYPRSLELLNHTALLSTLGGDRELAKKTFGNLGDSYLPSVWGKPERFVRSRKWAETGVQ
;
A
#
# COMPACT_ATOMS: atom_id res chain seq x y z
N MET A 1 -36.36 25.03 40.80
CA MET A 1 -36.20 23.94 41.77
C MET A 1 -35.92 22.65 41.02
N SER A 2 -34.98 21.94 41.56
CA SER A 2 -34.53 20.58 41.31
C SER A 2 -33.63 20.34 40.06
N LYS A 3 -32.32 20.28 40.36
CA LYS A 3 -31.20 19.77 39.56
C LYS A 3 -31.28 18.25 39.52
N HIS A 4 -31.14 17.63 38.35
CA HIS A 4 -30.66 16.26 38.25
C HIS A 4 -29.39 16.25 37.40
N LEU A 5 -28.28 16.17 38.12
CA LEU A 5 -26.94 15.83 37.62
C LEU A 5 -26.96 14.32 37.25
N GLY A 6 -26.95 14.00 35.98
CA GLY A 6 -26.67 12.65 35.50
C GLY A 6 -25.18 12.44 35.38
N PHE A 7 -24.57 11.72 36.30
CA PHE A 7 -23.21 11.24 36.28
C PHE A 7 -23.08 10.18 35.17
N PHE A 8 -22.52 10.53 34.02
CA PHE A 8 -22.08 9.52 33.06
C PHE A 8 -20.76 8.94 33.56
N LEU A 9 -20.84 7.76 34.12
CA LEU A 9 -19.69 6.92 34.47
C LEU A 9 -19.04 6.48 33.17
N LEU A 10 -17.93 7.11 32.80
CA LEU A 10 -17.02 6.63 31.77
C LEU A 10 -16.37 5.34 32.30
N LEU A 11 -16.92 4.19 31.94
CA LEU A 11 -16.24 2.91 32.09
C LEU A 11 -15.02 2.92 31.16
N CYS A 12 -13.89 3.43 31.64
CA CYS A 12 -12.59 3.07 31.13
C CYS A 12 -12.45 1.55 31.30
N ILE A 13 -12.74 0.79 30.25
CA ILE A 13 -12.26 -0.58 30.14
C ILE A 13 -10.76 -0.48 29.93
N CYS A 14 -10.02 -0.26 31.04
CA CYS A 14 -8.62 -0.57 31.13
C CYS A 14 -8.50 -2.07 30.85
N GLY A 15 -8.18 -2.44 29.60
CA GLY A 15 -7.77 -3.79 29.28
C GLY A 15 -6.66 -4.16 30.26
N LEU A 16 -6.93 -5.09 31.16
CA LEU A 16 -5.92 -5.67 32.06
C LEU A 16 -4.72 -6.04 31.17
N PRO A 17 -3.49 -5.66 31.50
CA PRO A 17 -2.33 -6.13 30.78
C PRO A 17 -2.39 -7.65 30.82
N ALA A 18 -2.47 -8.29 29.64
CA ALA A 18 -2.45 -9.73 29.53
C ALA A 18 -1.25 -10.22 30.35
N CYS A 19 -1.50 -10.96 31.45
CA CYS A 19 -0.45 -11.50 32.28
C CYS A 19 0.32 -12.53 31.45
N TRP A 20 1.40 -12.08 30.83
CA TRP A 20 2.32 -12.95 30.10
C TRP A 20 2.91 -13.96 31.06
N ASN A 21 2.79 -15.24 30.74
CA ASN A 21 3.45 -16.26 31.50
C ASN A 21 4.99 -16.23 31.25
N ALA A 22 5.75 -16.88 32.13
CA ALA A 22 7.21 -16.85 32.05
C ALA A 22 7.74 -17.41 30.71
N GLU A 23 7.05 -18.39 30.14
CA GLU A 23 7.39 -19.02 28.85
C GLU A 23 7.24 -18.02 27.68
N GLU A 24 6.14 -17.29 27.64
CA GLU A 24 5.89 -16.27 26.60
C GLU A 24 6.90 -15.12 26.68
N LYS A 25 7.23 -14.66 27.89
CA LYS A 25 8.29 -13.66 28.11
C LYS A 25 9.64 -14.15 27.62
N ALA A 26 9.99 -15.41 27.94
CA ALA A 26 11.22 -16.02 27.48
C ALA A 26 11.25 -16.20 25.95
N ALA A 27 10.11 -16.54 25.32
CA ALA A 27 9.99 -16.63 23.86
C ALA A 27 10.17 -15.27 23.21
N ILE A 28 9.56 -14.19 23.75
CA ILE A 28 9.73 -12.82 23.25
C ILE A 28 11.19 -12.38 23.35
N ALA A 29 11.87 -12.69 24.46
CA ALA A 29 13.26 -12.31 24.67
C ALA A 29 14.25 -12.97 23.69
N LYS A 30 13.88 -14.11 23.09
CA LYS A 30 14.67 -14.81 22.06
C LYS A 30 14.48 -14.21 20.66
N LEU A 31 13.39 -13.48 20.43
CA LEU A 31 13.10 -12.96 19.09
C LEU A 31 14.16 -11.96 18.63
N LYS A 32 14.50 -12.06 17.36
CA LYS A 32 15.46 -11.17 16.69
C LYS A 32 14.71 -10.35 15.66
N PRO A 33 14.47 -9.02 15.90
CA PRO A 33 14.01 -8.13 14.86
C PRO A 33 14.96 -8.22 13.67
N THR A 34 14.44 -8.59 12.52
CA THR A 34 15.24 -8.83 11.32
C THR A 34 14.87 -7.79 10.26
N LYS A 35 15.81 -7.41 9.42
CA LYS A 35 15.57 -6.60 8.24
C LYS A 35 15.43 -7.51 7.02
N ASP A 36 14.46 -7.20 6.15
CA ASP A 36 14.34 -7.90 4.88
C ASP A 36 15.41 -7.37 3.91
N PRO A 37 16.32 -8.21 3.38
CA PRO A 37 17.33 -7.79 2.42
C PRO A 37 16.75 -7.11 1.18
N VAL A 38 15.57 -7.54 0.73
CA VAL A 38 14.90 -6.94 -0.43
C VAL A 38 14.39 -5.53 -0.08
N GLN A 39 13.86 -5.34 1.12
CA GLN A 39 13.45 -4.00 1.58
C GLN A 39 14.65 -3.07 1.76
N GLU A 40 15.80 -3.57 2.20
CA GLU A 40 17.03 -2.78 2.27
C GLU A 40 17.52 -2.38 0.86
N GLU A 41 17.43 -3.28 -0.15
CA GLU A 41 17.70 -2.95 -1.54
C GLU A 41 16.76 -1.85 -2.08
N ILE A 42 15.46 -1.96 -1.81
CA ILE A 42 14.45 -0.96 -2.17
C ILE A 42 14.76 0.38 -1.50
N TYR A 43 15.06 0.35 -0.21
CA TYR A 43 15.37 1.56 0.55
C TYR A 43 16.63 2.27 0.02
N ALA A 44 17.70 1.52 -0.25
CA ALA A 44 18.93 2.06 -0.84
C ALA A 44 18.68 2.69 -2.22
N PHE A 45 17.86 2.04 -3.06
CA PHE A 45 17.44 2.59 -4.34
C PHE A 45 16.66 3.90 -4.16
N ARG A 46 15.66 3.91 -3.28
CA ARG A 46 14.87 5.11 -3.00
C ARG A 46 15.73 6.26 -2.48
N LEU A 47 16.67 6.01 -1.58
CA LEU A 47 17.59 7.04 -1.08
C LEU A 47 18.44 7.65 -2.19
N LYS A 48 18.97 6.81 -3.09
CA LYS A 48 19.74 7.28 -4.25
C LYS A 48 18.91 8.17 -5.17
N MET A 49 17.69 7.74 -5.52
CA MET A 49 16.80 8.53 -6.39
C MET A 49 16.33 9.82 -5.70
N ARG A 50 16.00 9.76 -4.40
CA ARG A 50 15.66 10.94 -3.59
C ARG A 50 16.83 11.95 -3.57
N ALA A 51 18.07 11.50 -3.43
CA ALA A 51 19.21 12.39 -3.44
C ALA A 51 19.36 13.12 -4.78
N LEU A 52 19.18 12.43 -5.90
CA LEU A 52 19.19 13.04 -7.24
C LEU A 52 18.07 14.09 -7.36
N TYR A 53 16.85 13.74 -6.96
CA TYR A 53 15.68 14.61 -7.00
C TYR A 53 15.85 15.86 -6.12
N ASN A 54 16.25 15.72 -4.85
CA ASN A 54 16.44 16.85 -3.94
C ASN A 54 17.54 17.82 -4.40
N ASN A 55 18.56 17.31 -5.08
CA ASN A 55 19.66 18.13 -5.64
C ASN A 55 19.39 18.60 -7.07
N ARG A 56 18.17 18.44 -7.59
CA ARG A 56 17.76 18.83 -8.96
C ARG A 56 18.64 18.24 -10.07
N ARG A 57 19.22 17.06 -9.81
CA ARG A 57 20.03 16.32 -10.81
C ARG A 57 19.10 15.56 -11.77
N PHE A 58 18.19 16.28 -12.41
CA PHE A 58 17.16 15.66 -13.26
C PHE A 58 17.76 15.01 -14.51
N SER A 59 18.87 15.57 -15.05
CA SER A 59 19.62 14.93 -16.15
C SER A 59 20.13 13.53 -15.83
N ASP A 60 20.31 13.21 -14.54
CA ASP A 60 20.71 11.86 -14.11
C ASP A 60 19.47 10.99 -13.80
N LEU A 61 18.33 11.59 -13.46
CA LEU A 61 17.08 10.86 -13.18
C LEU A 61 16.38 10.40 -14.46
N GLU A 62 16.33 11.25 -15.49
CA GLU A 62 15.60 10.96 -16.74
C GLU A 62 16.06 9.64 -17.41
N PRO A 63 17.38 9.40 -17.63
CA PRO A 63 17.80 8.14 -18.23
C PRO A 63 17.50 6.92 -17.35
N VAL A 64 17.57 7.05 -16.01
CA VAL A 64 17.20 5.97 -15.10
C VAL A 64 15.69 5.65 -15.21
N ALA A 65 14.85 6.67 -15.28
CA ALA A 65 13.41 6.47 -15.43
C ALA A 65 13.06 5.83 -16.77
N ALA A 66 13.71 6.28 -17.87
CA ALA A 66 13.53 5.73 -19.21
C ALA A 66 13.96 4.25 -19.27
N GLU A 67 15.10 3.90 -18.71
CA GLU A 67 15.58 2.51 -18.61
C GLU A 67 14.59 1.62 -17.85
N ILE A 68 14.10 2.10 -16.70
CA ILE A 68 13.15 1.35 -15.88
C ILE A 68 11.83 1.13 -16.63
N ARG A 69 11.31 2.12 -17.35
CA ARG A 69 10.11 1.97 -18.18
C ARG A 69 10.30 0.94 -19.29
N GLN A 70 11.46 0.98 -19.94
CA GLN A 70 11.77 0.07 -21.04
C GLN A 70 11.97 -1.37 -20.58
N THR A 71 12.72 -1.58 -19.49
CA THR A 71 13.13 -2.92 -19.03
C THR A 71 12.17 -3.54 -18.03
N LYS A 72 11.27 -2.75 -17.43
CA LYS A 72 10.23 -3.18 -16.47
C LYS A 72 10.75 -4.08 -15.34
N PRO A 73 11.85 -3.74 -14.68
CA PRO A 73 12.45 -4.61 -13.66
C PRO A 73 11.62 -4.65 -12.39
N LEU A 74 11.70 -5.80 -11.70
CA LEU A 74 11.10 -6.01 -10.38
C LEU A 74 12.20 -6.15 -9.32
N PHE A 75 11.88 -5.78 -8.08
CA PHE A 75 12.66 -6.18 -6.92
C PHE A 75 12.36 -7.63 -6.51
N GLY A 76 13.17 -8.18 -5.62
CA GLY A 76 13.08 -9.56 -5.17
C GLY A 76 11.81 -9.94 -4.37
N ASN A 77 10.89 -8.99 -4.15
CA ASN A 77 9.53 -9.22 -3.60
C ASN A 77 8.42 -9.03 -4.65
N GLY A 78 8.79 -8.83 -5.92
CA GLY A 78 7.84 -8.56 -7.00
C GLY A 78 7.34 -7.11 -7.06
N SER A 79 7.93 -6.18 -6.30
CA SER A 79 7.62 -4.76 -6.42
C SER A 79 8.20 -4.20 -7.72
N TRP A 80 7.39 -3.46 -8.47
CA TRP A 80 7.83 -2.78 -9.68
C TRP A 80 8.83 -1.67 -9.35
N LYS A 81 9.99 -1.68 -10.02
CA LYS A 81 11.02 -0.68 -9.77
C LYS A 81 10.57 0.72 -10.15
N ILE A 82 9.70 0.85 -11.16
CA ILE A 82 9.08 2.12 -11.54
C ILE A 82 8.23 2.70 -10.38
N ALA A 83 7.41 1.91 -9.70
CA ALA A 83 6.64 2.37 -8.55
C ALA A 83 7.57 2.87 -7.42
N GLN A 84 8.67 2.15 -7.17
CA GLN A 84 9.66 2.54 -6.16
C GLN A 84 10.44 3.81 -6.55
N LEU A 85 10.58 4.08 -7.85
CA LEU A 85 11.14 5.34 -8.35
C LEU A 85 10.23 6.52 -7.97
N TYR A 86 8.93 6.44 -8.25
CA TYR A 86 7.98 7.51 -7.91
C TYR A 86 7.83 7.70 -6.40
N GLU A 87 7.81 6.62 -5.63
CA GLU A 87 7.85 6.68 -4.16
C GLU A 87 9.08 7.44 -3.62
N SER A 88 10.16 7.50 -4.41
CA SER A 88 11.35 8.28 -4.02
C SER A 88 11.09 9.78 -4.00
N PHE A 89 10.08 10.28 -4.68
CA PHE A 89 9.75 11.70 -4.79
C PHE A 89 8.64 12.13 -3.82
N ALA A 90 7.99 11.17 -3.14
CA ALA A 90 6.89 11.44 -2.24
C ALA A 90 7.28 12.32 -1.04
N CYS A 91 6.44 13.28 -0.68
CA CYS A 91 6.52 13.99 0.59
C CYS A 91 5.75 13.19 1.66
N ARG A 92 6.29 13.10 2.86
CA ARG A 92 5.59 12.38 3.94
C ARG A 92 4.43 13.23 4.47
N ARG A 93 3.34 12.59 4.85
CA ARG A 93 2.14 13.30 5.34
C ARG A 93 2.38 14.11 6.61
N GLU A 94 3.33 13.68 7.42
CA GLU A 94 3.69 14.33 8.68
C GLU A 94 4.61 15.54 8.50
N GLU A 95 5.13 15.73 7.28
CA GLU A 95 6.00 16.88 6.98
C GLU A 95 5.21 18.20 7.06
N PRO A 96 5.87 19.26 7.56
CA PRO A 96 5.24 20.57 7.65
C PRO A 96 4.96 21.17 6.26
N GLU A 97 4.01 22.08 6.19
CA GLU A 97 3.60 22.77 4.94
C GLU A 97 4.78 23.33 4.16
N SER A 98 5.81 23.85 4.84
CA SER A 98 7.02 24.37 4.20
C SER A 98 7.79 23.32 3.39
N MET A 99 7.76 22.06 3.81
CA MET A 99 8.37 20.95 3.06
C MET A 99 7.53 20.59 1.84
N TRP A 100 6.21 20.63 1.93
CA TRP A 100 5.33 20.45 0.77
C TRP A 100 5.57 21.55 -0.27
N GLN A 101 5.66 22.81 0.14
CA GLN A 101 5.98 23.92 -0.75
C GLN A 101 7.40 23.80 -1.34
N PHE A 102 8.35 23.25 -0.60
CA PHE A 102 9.70 22.99 -1.12
C PHE A 102 9.67 21.92 -2.22
N HIS A 103 8.96 20.81 -2.00
CA HIS A 103 8.80 19.76 -3.00
C HIS A 103 8.02 20.23 -4.23
N ASP A 104 6.98 21.08 -4.04
CA ASP A 104 6.25 21.69 -5.13
C ASP A 104 7.19 22.44 -6.09
N ARG A 105 8.08 23.27 -5.55
CA ARG A 105 9.09 23.98 -6.35
C ARG A 105 10.05 23.04 -7.09
N ILE A 106 10.48 21.94 -6.46
CA ILE A 106 11.36 20.97 -7.12
C ILE A 106 10.66 20.33 -8.35
N HIS A 107 9.39 19.95 -8.21
CA HIS A 107 8.63 19.40 -9.33
C HIS A 107 8.45 20.40 -10.46
N GLN A 108 8.14 21.68 -10.13
CA GLN A 108 8.03 22.73 -11.13
C GLN A 108 9.35 22.99 -11.85
N ASP A 109 10.48 23.03 -11.11
CA ASP A 109 11.82 23.14 -11.68
C ASP A 109 12.13 21.97 -12.63
N TRP A 110 11.71 20.74 -12.28
CA TRP A 110 11.90 19.56 -13.12
C TRP A 110 11.14 19.69 -14.45
N ILE A 111 9.85 20.02 -14.39
CA ILE A 111 9.04 20.23 -15.60
C ILE A 111 9.62 21.38 -16.47
N ALA A 112 10.09 22.46 -15.85
CA ALA A 112 10.67 23.58 -16.58
C ALA A 112 11.96 23.19 -17.32
N GLN A 113 12.81 22.36 -16.72
CA GLN A 113 14.05 21.87 -17.35
C GLN A 113 13.80 20.74 -18.37
N PHE A 114 12.78 19.92 -18.16
CA PHE A 114 12.44 18.76 -19.01
C PHE A 114 10.97 18.82 -19.44
N PRO A 115 10.58 19.76 -20.30
CA PRO A 115 9.18 20.02 -20.62
C PRO A 115 8.48 18.86 -21.36
N THR A 116 9.22 17.90 -21.90
CA THR A 116 8.69 16.71 -22.56
C THR A 116 8.80 15.44 -21.70
N SER A 117 9.24 15.55 -20.44
CA SER A 117 9.35 14.41 -19.54
C SER A 117 7.99 13.93 -19.05
N ILE A 118 7.64 12.68 -19.38
CA ILE A 118 6.50 11.98 -18.78
C ILE A 118 6.72 11.75 -17.27
N THR A 119 7.96 11.43 -16.87
CA THR A 119 8.30 11.17 -15.47
C THR A 119 8.07 12.40 -14.61
N ALA A 120 8.55 13.57 -15.04
CA ALA A 120 8.39 14.82 -14.29
C ALA A 120 6.90 15.16 -14.08
N ARG A 121 6.08 15.03 -15.12
CA ARG A 121 4.64 15.33 -15.04
C ARG A 121 3.88 14.34 -14.17
N VAL A 122 4.12 13.04 -14.36
CA VAL A 122 3.44 12.02 -13.54
C VAL A 122 3.87 12.13 -12.08
N ALA A 123 5.16 12.38 -11.80
CA ALA A 123 5.65 12.62 -10.44
C ALA A 123 5.00 13.86 -9.81
N TYR A 124 4.83 14.94 -10.57
CA TYR A 124 4.17 16.14 -10.07
C TYR A 124 2.66 15.91 -9.83
N ALA A 125 2.00 15.20 -10.72
CA ALA A 125 0.58 14.85 -10.51
C ALA A 125 0.39 13.98 -9.27
N ASP A 126 1.29 13.03 -9.02
CA ASP A 126 1.26 12.19 -7.82
C ASP A 126 1.52 13.01 -6.55
N PHE A 127 2.50 13.90 -6.59
CA PHE A 127 2.74 14.85 -5.51
C PHE A 127 1.50 15.72 -5.21
N LEU A 128 0.87 16.31 -6.23
CA LEU A 128 -0.34 17.12 -6.07
C LEU A 128 -1.50 16.32 -5.48
N ARG A 129 -1.65 15.06 -5.87
CA ARG A 129 -2.63 14.13 -5.30
C ARG A 129 -2.38 13.92 -3.79
N GLU A 130 -1.16 13.62 -3.39
CA GLU A 130 -0.81 13.44 -1.97
C GLU A 130 -0.92 14.76 -1.20
N TYR A 131 -0.56 15.89 -1.82
CA TYR A 131 -0.69 17.20 -1.21
C TYR A 131 -2.16 17.61 -1.02
N ALA A 132 -3.06 17.14 -1.89
CA ALA A 132 -4.50 17.24 -1.65
C ALA A 132 -4.91 16.48 -0.38
N TRP A 133 -4.49 15.22 -0.24
CA TRP A 133 -4.77 14.42 0.95
C TRP A 133 -4.16 15.01 2.23
N HIS A 134 -3.00 15.67 2.14
CA HIS A 134 -2.42 16.40 3.27
C HIS A 134 -3.35 17.52 3.75
N ALA A 135 -3.91 18.34 2.84
CA ALA A 135 -4.84 19.41 3.18
C ALA A 135 -6.15 18.90 3.80
N ARG A 136 -6.68 17.79 3.28
CA ARG A 136 -7.88 17.14 3.83
C ARG A 136 -7.63 16.56 5.22
N GLY A 137 -6.42 16.13 5.50
CA GLY A 137 -6.07 15.44 6.74
C GLY A 137 -6.61 14.00 6.82
N THR A 138 -6.43 13.38 7.99
CA THR A 138 -6.76 11.95 8.24
C THR A 138 -8.12 11.74 8.90
N ASN A 139 -8.82 12.80 9.30
CA ASN A 139 -10.09 12.73 9.99
C ASN A 139 -11.21 12.18 9.10
N PHE A 140 -12.32 11.74 9.73
CA PHE A 140 -13.55 11.42 9.02
C PHE A 140 -14.08 12.63 8.25
N ALA A 141 -14.85 12.39 7.19
CA ALA A 141 -15.32 13.42 6.27
C ALA A 141 -16.09 14.54 6.95
N ASP A 142 -16.88 14.24 8.00
CA ASP A 142 -17.65 15.18 8.82
C ASP A 142 -16.78 16.07 9.73
N LYS A 143 -15.50 15.77 9.86
CA LYS A 143 -14.52 16.55 10.67
C LYS A 143 -13.52 17.34 9.81
N VAL A 144 -13.62 17.26 8.50
CA VAL A 144 -12.78 18.03 7.57
C VAL A 144 -13.37 19.44 7.46
N THR A 145 -12.53 20.46 7.58
CA THR A 145 -12.95 21.87 7.45
C THR A 145 -13.35 22.20 6.01
N GLU A 146 -14.20 23.20 5.81
CA GLU A 146 -14.55 23.72 4.47
C GLU A 146 -13.31 24.10 3.68
N GLU A 147 -12.34 24.75 4.31
CA GLU A 147 -11.06 25.11 3.69
C GLU A 147 -10.26 23.87 3.30
N GLY A 148 -10.23 22.84 4.15
CA GLY A 148 -9.57 21.56 3.82
C GLY A 148 -10.19 20.90 2.58
N TRP A 149 -11.51 20.92 2.46
CA TRP A 149 -12.22 20.41 1.29
C TRP A 149 -11.97 21.24 0.03
N ARG A 150 -11.94 22.55 0.16
CA ARG A 150 -11.65 23.46 -0.98
C ARG A 150 -10.26 23.22 -1.54
N ILE A 151 -9.24 23.22 -0.67
CA ILE A 151 -7.84 22.98 -1.07
C ILE A 151 -7.67 21.58 -1.63
N PHE A 152 -8.31 20.57 -1.03
CA PHE A 152 -8.32 19.19 -1.53
C PHE A 152 -8.80 19.13 -2.98
N GLY A 153 -9.95 19.77 -3.27
CA GLY A 153 -10.52 19.80 -4.61
C GLY A 153 -9.63 20.52 -5.62
N GLU A 154 -9.07 21.68 -5.25
CA GLU A 154 -8.19 22.47 -6.11
C GLU A 154 -6.90 21.72 -6.48
N ARG A 155 -6.26 21.07 -5.49
CA ARG A 155 -5.05 20.28 -5.72
C ARG A 155 -5.31 19.03 -6.56
N LEU A 156 -6.45 18.34 -6.35
CA LEU A 156 -6.83 17.21 -7.20
C LEU A 156 -7.13 17.64 -8.64
N GLU A 157 -7.74 18.80 -8.84
CA GLU A 157 -7.97 19.33 -10.18
C GLU A 157 -6.66 19.71 -10.85
N SER A 158 -5.71 20.26 -10.12
CA SER A 158 -4.34 20.52 -10.62
C SER A 158 -3.63 19.23 -11.00
N ALA A 159 -3.75 18.16 -10.20
CA ALA A 159 -3.22 16.84 -10.51
C ALA A 159 -3.85 16.27 -11.81
N ARG A 160 -5.17 16.39 -11.96
CA ARG A 160 -5.90 15.94 -13.17
C ARG A 160 -5.43 16.69 -14.41
N LYS A 161 -5.24 18.01 -14.35
CA LYS A 161 -4.72 18.81 -15.46
C LYS A 161 -3.30 18.39 -15.83
N THR A 162 -2.41 18.22 -14.84
CA THR A 162 -1.03 17.75 -15.07
C THR A 162 -1.00 16.38 -15.74
N LEU A 163 -1.93 15.47 -15.37
CA LEU A 163 -2.08 14.17 -16.05
C LEU A 163 -2.60 14.32 -17.48
N ALA A 164 -3.51 15.23 -17.72
CA ALA A 164 -4.00 15.52 -19.08
C ALA A 164 -2.84 15.99 -19.97
N ASP A 165 -2.05 16.95 -19.50
CA ASP A 165 -0.85 17.43 -20.20
C ASP A 165 0.16 16.30 -20.45
N ALA A 166 0.33 15.38 -19.49
CA ALA A 166 1.20 14.21 -19.64
C ALA A 166 0.69 13.23 -20.69
N ARG A 167 -0.64 13.12 -20.89
CA ARG A 167 -1.25 12.23 -21.89
C ARG A 167 -0.96 12.65 -23.33
N GLU A 168 -0.69 13.93 -23.56
CA GLU A 168 -0.31 14.47 -24.88
C GLU A 168 1.13 14.14 -25.29
N LEU A 169 1.96 13.70 -24.35
CA LEU A 169 3.34 13.29 -24.62
C LEU A 169 3.39 11.97 -25.38
N THR A 170 4.49 11.74 -26.11
CA THR A 170 4.69 10.51 -26.89
C THR A 170 4.94 9.29 -25.98
N GLU A 171 5.71 9.49 -24.92
CA GLU A 171 6.03 8.42 -23.97
C GLU A 171 4.81 8.06 -23.11
N ARG A 172 4.78 6.81 -22.68
CA ARG A 172 3.76 6.28 -21.75
C ARG A 172 4.43 5.69 -20.52
N ASP A 173 3.76 5.82 -19.37
CA ASP A 173 4.27 5.34 -18.07
C ASP A 173 3.13 4.65 -17.31
N PRO A 174 3.32 3.43 -16.77
CA PRO A 174 2.29 2.74 -16.01
C PRO A 174 1.82 3.54 -14.79
N MET A 175 2.68 4.33 -14.18
CA MET A 175 2.32 5.17 -13.04
C MET A 175 1.31 6.26 -13.40
N TRP A 176 1.22 6.67 -14.68
CA TRP A 176 0.20 7.61 -15.11
C TRP A 176 -1.22 7.13 -14.76
N TRP A 177 -1.51 5.85 -15.06
CA TRP A 177 -2.83 5.26 -14.73
C TRP A 177 -3.01 5.03 -13.24
N GLU A 178 -1.98 4.63 -12.50
CA GLU A 178 -2.08 4.46 -11.04
C GLU A 178 -2.41 5.78 -10.36
N VAL A 179 -1.72 6.86 -10.73
CA VAL A 179 -1.98 8.22 -10.22
C VAL A 179 -3.36 8.70 -10.65
N ALA A 180 -3.76 8.47 -11.92
CA ALA A 180 -5.07 8.83 -12.43
C ALA A 180 -6.22 8.12 -11.69
N LEU A 181 -6.08 6.83 -11.39
CA LEU A 181 -7.02 6.09 -10.54
C LEU A 181 -7.11 6.66 -9.12
N GLY A 182 -5.98 7.10 -8.57
CA GLY A 182 -5.92 7.77 -7.28
C GLY A 182 -6.64 9.14 -7.27
N VAL A 183 -6.43 9.95 -8.31
CA VAL A 183 -7.13 11.23 -8.52
C VAL A 183 -8.62 11.00 -8.73
N ALA A 184 -8.99 10.05 -9.60
CA ALA A 184 -10.38 9.69 -9.89
C ALA A 184 -11.14 9.27 -8.63
N ARG A 185 -10.49 8.50 -7.72
CA ARG A 185 -11.07 8.17 -6.42
C ARG A 185 -11.30 9.42 -5.58
N GLY A 186 -10.33 10.32 -5.50
CA GLY A 186 -10.45 11.54 -4.71
C GLY A 186 -11.52 12.50 -5.25
N GLN A 187 -11.69 12.58 -6.56
CA GLN A 187 -12.72 13.36 -7.26
C GLN A 187 -14.07 12.66 -7.36
N GLN A 188 -14.22 11.47 -6.80
CA GLN A 188 -15.47 10.70 -6.81
C GLN A 188 -15.97 10.42 -8.25
N LEU A 189 -15.04 10.06 -9.15
CA LEU A 189 -15.42 9.72 -10.51
C LEU A 189 -16.49 8.61 -10.52
N PRO A 190 -17.59 8.76 -11.28
CA PRO A 190 -18.62 7.75 -11.36
C PRO A 190 -18.07 6.36 -11.75
N LYS A 191 -18.69 5.30 -11.20
CA LYS A 191 -18.22 3.89 -11.32
C LYS A 191 -17.86 3.51 -12.76
N ASN A 192 -18.67 3.92 -13.74
CA ASN A 192 -18.40 3.60 -15.16
C ASN A 192 -17.12 4.27 -15.67
N GLY A 193 -16.89 5.55 -15.35
CA GLY A 193 -15.66 6.24 -15.75
C GLY A 193 -14.43 5.67 -15.06
N TYR A 194 -14.54 5.31 -13.79
CA TYR A 194 -13.45 4.64 -13.06
C TYR A 194 -13.12 3.28 -13.66
N ASN A 195 -14.13 2.48 -14.01
CA ASN A 195 -13.93 1.18 -14.65
C ASN A 195 -13.29 1.31 -16.03
N GLN A 196 -13.72 2.28 -16.84
CA GLN A 196 -13.09 2.55 -18.13
C GLN A 196 -11.60 2.88 -17.98
N LEU A 197 -11.26 3.76 -17.05
CA LEU A 197 -9.87 4.11 -16.78
C LEU A 197 -9.04 2.89 -16.32
N LEU A 198 -9.64 2.02 -15.50
CA LEU A 198 -9.00 0.77 -15.08
C LEU A 198 -8.76 -0.17 -16.26
N GLU A 199 -9.73 -0.34 -17.14
CA GLU A 199 -9.55 -1.21 -18.33
C GLU A 199 -8.49 -0.65 -19.28
N GLU A 200 -8.41 0.67 -19.49
CA GLU A 200 -7.30 1.30 -20.22
C GLU A 200 -5.95 0.99 -19.56
N ALA A 201 -5.86 1.08 -18.24
CA ALA A 201 -4.65 0.75 -17.47
C ALA A 201 -4.24 -0.72 -17.66
N LYS A 202 -5.20 -1.62 -17.53
CA LYS A 202 -4.97 -3.08 -17.68
C LYS A 202 -4.65 -3.46 -19.13
N ALA A 203 -5.18 -2.76 -20.13
CA ALA A 203 -4.81 -2.96 -21.52
C ALA A 203 -3.37 -2.50 -21.80
N PHE A 204 -2.89 -1.47 -21.10
CA PHE A 204 -1.51 -0.98 -21.24
C PHE A 204 -0.48 -1.90 -20.57
N GLU A 205 -0.71 -2.23 -19.28
CA GLU A 205 0.20 -3.08 -18.53
C GLU A 205 -0.58 -4.02 -17.59
N PRO A 206 -1.02 -5.19 -18.13
CA PRO A 206 -1.93 -6.08 -17.40
C PRO A 206 -1.36 -6.64 -16.10
N LYS A 207 -0.04 -6.74 -15.98
CA LYS A 207 0.66 -7.28 -14.81
C LYS A 207 1.07 -6.23 -13.78
N PHE A 208 0.79 -4.95 -14.04
CA PHE A 208 1.07 -3.90 -13.07
C PHE A 208 0.02 -3.92 -11.95
N TRP A 209 0.33 -4.63 -10.88
CA TRP A 209 -0.61 -4.92 -9.78
C TRP A 209 -1.05 -3.68 -8.97
N GLY A 210 -0.36 -2.54 -9.10
CA GLY A 210 -0.77 -1.29 -8.47
C GLY A 210 -2.18 -0.86 -8.84
N TYR A 211 -2.61 -1.09 -10.07
CA TYR A 211 -3.97 -0.79 -10.53
C TYR A 211 -5.03 -1.59 -9.76
N ASP A 212 -4.76 -2.88 -9.55
CA ASP A 212 -5.69 -3.76 -8.83
C ASP A 212 -5.78 -3.39 -7.35
N ILE A 213 -4.65 -2.99 -6.73
CA ILE A 213 -4.66 -2.49 -5.36
C ILE A 213 -5.44 -1.16 -5.25
N ALA A 214 -5.24 -0.24 -6.20
CA ALA A 214 -5.98 1.02 -6.25
C ALA A 214 -7.50 0.76 -6.38
N ARG A 215 -7.90 -0.17 -7.25
CA ARG A 215 -9.31 -0.54 -7.44
C ARG A 215 -9.90 -1.20 -6.20
N ALA A 216 -9.27 -2.25 -5.67
CA ALA A 216 -9.75 -2.94 -4.47
C ALA A 216 -9.88 -1.98 -3.28
N SER A 217 -8.89 -1.08 -3.10
CA SER A 217 -8.97 -0.04 -2.08
C SER A 217 -10.15 0.91 -2.26
N SER A 218 -10.51 1.25 -3.51
CA SER A 218 -11.68 2.12 -3.80
C SER A 218 -13.01 1.45 -3.48
N LEU A 219 -13.03 0.12 -3.46
CA LEU A 219 -14.22 -0.71 -3.17
C LEU A 219 -14.38 -1.05 -1.69
N LEU A 220 -13.53 -0.53 -0.82
CA LEU A 220 -13.77 -0.66 0.62
C LEU A 220 -15.03 0.13 1.03
N PRO A 221 -15.87 -0.38 1.97
CA PRO A 221 -17.07 0.32 2.45
C PRO A 221 -16.82 1.74 2.99
N ARG A 222 -15.61 2.02 3.45
CA ARG A 222 -15.20 3.37 3.87
C ARG A 222 -15.03 4.36 2.71
N TRP A 223 -15.10 3.90 1.46
CA TRP A 223 -15.00 4.73 0.26
C TRP A 223 -16.29 4.64 -0.56
N TYR A 224 -16.35 3.79 -1.58
CA TYR A 224 -17.48 3.75 -2.53
C TYR A 224 -18.02 2.35 -2.75
N GLY A 225 -17.53 1.36 -2.00
CA GLY A 225 -17.95 -0.04 -2.13
C GLY A 225 -18.91 -0.46 -1.05
N GLU A 226 -19.60 -1.55 -1.34
CA GLU A 226 -20.43 -2.28 -0.40
C GLU A 226 -19.64 -3.48 0.17
N PRO A 227 -20.06 -4.06 1.30
CA PRO A 227 -19.48 -5.31 1.80
C PRO A 227 -19.50 -6.41 0.73
N GLY A 228 -18.33 -6.98 0.41
CA GLY A 228 -18.17 -8.01 -0.63
C GLY A 228 -17.66 -7.48 -1.98
N ASP A 229 -17.71 -6.17 -2.23
CA ASP A 229 -17.33 -5.60 -3.54
C ASP A 229 -15.84 -5.79 -3.86
N TRP A 230 -14.95 -5.56 -2.89
CA TRP A 230 -13.52 -5.69 -3.14
C TRP A 230 -13.09 -7.16 -3.30
N GLU A 231 -13.76 -8.07 -2.59
CA GLU A 231 -13.52 -9.51 -2.68
C GLU A 231 -13.96 -10.05 -4.06
N ALA A 232 -15.15 -9.66 -4.51
CA ALA A 232 -15.63 -10.00 -5.84
C ALA A 232 -14.71 -9.45 -6.94
N TYR A 233 -14.18 -8.23 -6.75
CA TYR A 233 -13.17 -7.67 -7.65
C TYR A 233 -11.86 -8.49 -7.62
N ALA A 234 -11.40 -8.90 -6.44
CA ALA A 234 -10.19 -9.71 -6.32
C ALA A 234 -10.31 -11.05 -7.08
N GLU A 235 -11.49 -11.68 -7.04
CA GLU A 235 -11.80 -12.88 -7.85
C GLU A 235 -11.76 -12.58 -9.34
N GLN A 236 -12.37 -11.49 -9.78
CA GLN A 236 -12.33 -11.07 -11.19
C GLN A 236 -10.90 -10.78 -11.67
N ALA A 237 -10.10 -10.09 -10.86
CA ALA A 237 -8.70 -9.79 -11.17
C ALA A 237 -7.86 -11.07 -11.28
N ALA A 238 -8.08 -12.05 -10.39
CA ALA A 238 -7.38 -13.33 -10.44
C ALA A 238 -7.79 -14.18 -11.64
N ALA A 239 -9.02 -14.07 -12.13
CA ALA A 239 -9.52 -14.79 -13.28
C ALA A 239 -9.07 -14.22 -14.63
N ARG A 240 -8.42 -13.05 -14.68
CA ARG A 240 -7.94 -12.45 -15.94
C ARG A 240 -6.85 -13.31 -16.59
N PRO A 241 -7.01 -13.71 -17.87
CA PRO A 241 -6.05 -14.59 -18.54
C PRO A 241 -4.65 -13.99 -18.71
N ASP A 242 -4.59 -12.66 -18.87
CA ASP A 242 -3.37 -11.86 -19.05
C ASP A 242 -2.80 -11.30 -17.73
N GLY A 243 -3.46 -11.62 -16.57
CA GLY A 243 -3.14 -11.11 -15.25
C GLY A 243 -2.09 -11.93 -14.51
N LEU A 244 -2.16 -11.86 -13.18
CA LEU A 244 -1.23 -12.50 -12.25
C LEU A 244 -1.82 -13.75 -11.56
N GLY A 245 -3.05 -14.17 -11.91
CA GLY A 245 -3.68 -15.33 -11.31
C GLY A 245 -3.89 -15.20 -9.80
N ALA A 246 -3.63 -16.27 -9.05
CA ALA A 246 -3.77 -16.27 -7.59
C ALA A 246 -2.83 -15.27 -6.88
N GLU A 247 -1.72 -14.89 -7.51
CA GLU A 247 -0.81 -13.87 -6.96
C GLU A 247 -1.53 -12.55 -6.73
N ILE A 248 -2.38 -12.05 -7.69
CA ILE A 248 -3.05 -10.76 -7.50
C ILE A 248 -4.10 -10.83 -6.39
N TYR A 249 -4.80 -11.96 -6.23
CA TYR A 249 -5.72 -12.14 -5.12
C TYR A 249 -5.00 -12.00 -3.78
N ALA A 250 -3.87 -12.71 -3.61
CA ALA A 250 -3.06 -12.64 -2.40
C ALA A 250 -2.53 -11.21 -2.14
N ARG A 251 -2.06 -10.50 -3.19
CA ARG A 251 -1.59 -9.10 -3.06
C ARG A 251 -2.70 -8.15 -2.60
N ILE A 252 -3.91 -8.29 -3.13
CA ILE A 252 -5.06 -7.48 -2.71
C ILE A 252 -5.35 -7.74 -1.22
N VAL A 253 -5.41 -9.01 -0.80
CA VAL A 253 -5.64 -9.34 0.61
C VAL A 253 -4.50 -8.82 1.49
N MET A 254 -3.24 -8.96 1.07
CA MET A 254 -2.08 -8.40 1.79
C MET A 254 -2.14 -6.87 1.92
N ALA A 255 -2.72 -6.17 0.95
CA ALA A 255 -2.90 -4.72 1.03
C ALA A 255 -4.05 -4.31 1.95
N LEU A 256 -5.10 -5.14 2.08
CA LEU A 256 -6.35 -4.76 2.75
C LEU A 256 -6.56 -5.42 4.13
N TYR A 257 -5.84 -6.50 4.48
CA TYR A 257 -6.09 -7.23 5.74
C TYR A 257 -5.98 -6.36 6.99
N GLY A 258 -5.16 -5.33 6.95
CA GLY A 258 -4.95 -4.41 8.08
C GLY A 258 -6.17 -3.56 8.45
N TYR A 259 -7.20 -3.50 7.60
CA TYR A 259 -8.48 -2.84 7.91
C TYR A 259 -9.42 -3.71 8.75
N TYR A 260 -9.06 -4.97 9.03
CA TYR A 260 -9.89 -5.95 9.72
C TYR A 260 -9.09 -6.64 10.84
N ASP A 261 -9.76 -6.98 11.93
CA ASP A 261 -9.14 -7.81 12.99
C ASP A 261 -8.73 -9.19 12.46
N ASN A 262 -9.61 -9.78 11.65
CA ASN A 262 -9.34 -10.98 10.88
C ASN A 262 -10.10 -10.90 9.56
N VAL A 263 -9.37 -10.72 8.46
CA VAL A 263 -9.95 -10.53 7.13
C VAL A 263 -10.81 -11.72 6.69
N PHE A 264 -10.43 -12.96 7.00
CA PHE A 264 -11.17 -14.16 6.60
C PHE A 264 -12.45 -14.43 7.42
N ARG A 265 -12.57 -13.82 8.61
CA ARG A 265 -13.78 -13.93 9.45
C ARG A 265 -14.72 -12.74 9.28
N LYS A 266 -14.20 -11.62 8.81
CA LYS A 266 -14.93 -10.34 8.73
C LYS A 266 -15.34 -9.97 7.31
N THR A 267 -14.86 -10.72 6.32
CA THR A 267 -15.11 -10.46 4.90
C THR A 267 -15.33 -11.79 4.16
N ASN A 268 -15.61 -11.71 2.86
CA ASN A 268 -15.74 -12.87 1.98
C ASN A 268 -14.39 -13.31 1.37
N ALA A 269 -13.26 -12.83 1.91
CA ALA A 269 -11.94 -13.20 1.38
C ALA A 269 -11.70 -14.73 1.47
N SER A 270 -11.31 -15.33 0.35
CA SER A 270 -11.08 -16.77 0.21
C SER A 270 -9.67 -17.14 0.67
N TRP A 271 -9.54 -17.81 1.82
CA TRP A 271 -8.26 -18.34 2.25
C TRP A 271 -7.61 -19.30 1.23
N PRO A 272 -8.34 -20.26 0.59
CA PRO A 272 -7.74 -21.10 -0.43
C PRO A 272 -7.04 -20.32 -1.57
N GLN A 273 -7.64 -19.24 -2.09
CA GLN A 273 -7.03 -18.42 -3.14
C GLN A 273 -5.81 -17.63 -2.61
N VAL A 274 -5.90 -17.07 -1.41
CA VAL A 274 -4.74 -16.41 -0.77
C VAL A 274 -3.60 -17.40 -0.57
N ARG A 275 -3.89 -18.60 -0.09
CA ARG A 275 -2.90 -19.67 0.12
C ARG A 275 -2.17 -20.03 -1.18
N GLU A 276 -2.91 -20.22 -2.26
CA GLU A 276 -2.35 -20.50 -3.59
C GLU A 276 -1.42 -19.37 -4.04
N GLY A 277 -1.89 -18.12 -4.02
CA GLY A 277 -1.09 -16.97 -4.41
C GLY A 277 0.16 -16.78 -3.54
N LEU A 278 0.07 -17.00 -2.22
CA LEU A 278 1.24 -16.94 -1.33
C LEU A 278 2.28 -18.01 -1.67
N ILE A 279 1.84 -19.24 -2.01
CA ILE A 279 2.74 -20.32 -2.42
C ILE A 279 3.44 -19.96 -3.73
N GLU A 280 2.70 -19.50 -4.74
CA GLU A 280 3.26 -19.04 -6.01
C GLU A 280 4.26 -17.89 -5.82
N MET A 281 3.89 -16.87 -5.05
CA MET A 281 4.77 -15.74 -4.75
C MET A 281 6.05 -16.18 -4.04
N ARG A 282 5.94 -17.12 -3.09
CA ARG A 282 7.12 -17.67 -2.39
C ARG A 282 8.09 -18.40 -3.32
N GLN A 283 7.58 -19.05 -4.37
CA GLN A 283 8.40 -19.69 -5.41
C GLN A 283 9.06 -18.65 -6.32
N LYS A 284 8.32 -17.61 -6.73
CA LYS A 284 8.82 -16.54 -7.59
C LYS A 284 9.81 -15.59 -6.88
N TYR A 285 9.58 -15.33 -5.58
CA TYR A 285 10.28 -14.31 -4.79
C TYR A 285 10.89 -14.91 -3.50
N PRO A 286 11.76 -15.93 -3.60
CA PRO A 286 12.23 -16.70 -2.44
C PRO A 286 13.06 -15.88 -1.45
N ARG A 287 13.64 -14.75 -1.88
CA ARG A 287 14.47 -13.88 -1.04
C ARG A 287 13.68 -12.96 -0.12
N SER A 288 12.37 -12.76 -0.35
CA SER A 288 11.53 -11.84 0.43
C SER A 288 11.18 -12.44 1.80
N LEU A 289 11.77 -11.88 2.85
CA LEU A 289 11.40 -12.20 4.23
C LEU A 289 10.04 -11.58 4.59
N GLU A 290 9.68 -10.45 4.00
CA GLU A 290 8.35 -9.85 4.16
C GLU A 290 7.25 -10.81 3.72
N LEU A 291 7.41 -11.41 2.55
CA LEU A 291 6.45 -12.39 2.04
C LEU A 291 6.39 -13.65 2.91
N LEU A 292 7.53 -14.11 3.45
CA LEU A 292 7.56 -15.22 4.38
C LEU A 292 6.80 -14.89 5.67
N ASN A 293 6.99 -13.70 6.24
CA ASN A 293 6.27 -13.24 7.43
C ASN A 293 4.76 -13.06 7.16
N HIS A 294 4.37 -12.50 6.01
CA HIS A 294 2.96 -12.43 5.61
C HIS A 294 2.34 -13.82 5.42
N THR A 295 3.09 -14.79 4.88
CA THR A 295 2.62 -16.17 4.78
C THR A 295 2.31 -16.77 6.15
N ALA A 296 3.20 -16.58 7.14
CA ALA A 296 2.95 -17.05 8.52
C ALA A 296 1.74 -16.34 9.16
N LEU A 297 1.62 -15.03 8.99
CA LEU A 297 0.53 -14.25 9.54
C LEU A 297 -0.82 -14.64 8.92
N LEU A 298 -0.90 -14.65 7.59
CA LEU A 298 -2.16 -14.90 6.90
C LEU A 298 -2.60 -16.37 7.03
N SER A 299 -1.68 -17.34 7.07
CA SER A 299 -2.03 -18.72 7.38
C SER A 299 -2.58 -18.87 8.80
N THR A 300 -2.07 -18.12 9.77
CA THR A 300 -2.66 -18.06 11.12
C THR A 300 -4.08 -17.49 11.10
N LEU A 301 -4.29 -16.38 10.41
CA LEU A 301 -5.61 -15.75 10.29
C LEU A 301 -6.61 -16.65 9.53
N GLY A 302 -6.15 -17.38 8.51
CA GLY A 302 -6.93 -18.33 7.72
C GLY A 302 -7.16 -19.68 8.38
N GLY A 303 -6.55 -19.93 9.54
CA GLY A 303 -6.70 -21.19 10.28
C GLY A 303 -5.90 -22.37 9.67
N ASP A 304 -4.99 -22.12 8.74
CA ASP A 304 -4.14 -23.14 8.10
C ASP A 304 -2.90 -23.44 8.98
N ARG A 305 -3.13 -24.31 9.95
CA ARG A 305 -2.12 -24.67 10.94
C ARG A 305 -0.89 -25.31 10.32
N GLU A 306 -1.07 -26.15 9.30
CA GLU A 306 0.04 -26.85 8.66
C GLU A 306 0.98 -25.89 7.93
N LEU A 307 0.42 -24.97 7.13
CA LEU A 307 1.21 -23.95 6.45
C LEU A 307 1.86 -22.99 7.45
N ALA A 308 1.13 -22.58 8.49
CA ALA A 308 1.66 -21.74 9.56
C ALA A 308 2.85 -22.41 10.26
N LYS A 309 2.71 -23.64 10.72
CA LYS A 309 3.77 -24.40 11.39
C LYS A 309 5.02 -24.54 10.52
N LYS A 310 4.86 -24.93 9.25
CA LYS A 310 5.96 -24.99 8.28
C LYS A 310 6.67 -23.64 8.11
N THR A 311 5.88 -22.57 8.02
CA THR A 311 6.41 -21.22 7.77
C THR A 311 7.13 -20.66 8.99
N PHE A 312 6.59 -20.86 10.20
CA PHE A 312 7.29 -20.49 11.45
C PHE A 312 8.58 -21.30 11.64
N GLY A 313 8.61 -22.57 11.22
CA GLY A 313 9.85 -23.36 11.20
C GLY A 313 10.94 -22.71 10.34
N ASN A 314 10.58 -22.16 9.19
CA ASN A 314 11.52 -21.44 8.32
C ASN A 314 11.94 -20.06 8.87
N LEU A 315 11.06 -19.39 9.62
CA LEU A 315 11.36 -18.10 10.25
C LEU A 315 12.26 -18.23 11.47
N GLY A 316 12.12 -19.33 12.23
CA GLY A 316 12.80 -19.48 13.52
C GLY A 316 12.45 -18.33 14.48
N ASP A 317 13.47 -17.67 15.04
CA ASP A 317 13.30 -16.52 15.93
C ASP A 317 13.34 -15.16 15.18
N SER A 318 13.47 -15.17 13.86
CA SER A 318 13.49 -13.96 13.03
C SER A 318 12.07 -13.48 12.75
N TYR A 319 11.79 -12.21 13.04
CA TYR A 319 10.49 -11.61 12.71
C TYR A 319 10.65 -10.20 12.16
N LEU A 320 9.69 -9.78 11.31
CA LEU A 320 9.65 -8.42 10.77
C LEU A 320 8.65 -7.58 11.56
N PRO A 321 9.10 -6.56 12.31
CA PRO A 321 8.20 -5.65 13.02
C PRO A 321 7.17 -4.96 12.11
N SER A 322 7.52 -4.70 10.85
CA SER A 322 6.62 -4.11 9.86
C SER A 322 5.40 -4.97 9.53
N VAL A 323 5.50 -6.30 9.64
CA VAL A 323 4.39 -7.23 9.39
C VAL A 323 3.61 -7.54 10.66
N TRP A 324 4.31 -7.77 11.75
CA TRP A 324 3.70 -8.26 13.00
C TRP A 324 3.26 -7.14 13.94
N GLY A 325 3.85 -5.95 13.83
CA GLY A 325 3.68 -4.84 14.75
C GLY A 325 4.36 -5.15 16.08
N LYS A 326 3.72 -5.98 16.90
CA LYS A 326 4.22 -6.36 18.24
C LYS A 326 4.77 -7.78 18.25
N PRO A 327 5.90 -8.06 18.93
CA PRO A 327 6.51 -9.39 19.03
C PRO A 327 5.57 -10.43 19.66
N GLU A 328 4.66 -9.98 20.51
CA GLU A 328 3.65 -10.81 21.15
C GLU A 328 2.73 -11.50 20.12
N ARG A 329 2.35 -10.78 19.07
CA ARG A 329 1.51 -11.34 18.01
C ARG A 329 2.21 -12.49 17.29
N PHE A 330 3.52 -12.34 17.03
CA PHE A 330 4.33 -13.40 16.44
C PHE A 330 4.40 -14.63 17.35
N VAL A 331 4.71 -14.44 18.65
CA VAL A 331 4.84 -15.54 19.62
C VAL A 331 3.52 -16.32 19.77
N ARG A 332 2.41 -15.61 19.92
CA ARG A 332 1.08 -16.25 20.02
C ARG A 332 0.71 -17.03 18.76
N SER A 333 0.94 -16.44 17.60
CA SER A 333 0.66 -17.10 16.32
C SER A 333 1.52 -18.36 16.13
N ARG A 334 2.81 -18.31 16.50
CA ARG A 334 3.71 -19.47 16.46
C ARG A 334 3.26 -20.56 17.43
N LYS A 335 2.94 -20.20 18.68
CA LYS A 335 2.42 -21.13 19.68
C LYS A 335 1.15 -21.84 19.19
N TRP A 336 0.20 -21.07 18.64
CA TRP A 336 -0.99 -21.64 18.04
C TRP A 336 -0.65 -22.63 16.91
N ALA A 337 0.27 -22.29 16.03
CA ALA A 337 0.68 -23.16 14.93
C ALA A 337 1.30 -24.49 15.44
N GLU A 338 2.05 -24.43 16.54
CA GLU A 338 2.71 -25.60 17.14
C GLU A 338 1.73 -26.48 17.95
N THR A 339 0.88 -25.86 18.77
CA THR A 339 0.06 -26.57 19.78
C THR A 339 -1.42 -26.71 19.40
N GLY A 340 -1.94 -25.84 18.52
CA GLY A 340 -3.37 -25.73 18.22
C GLY A 340 -4.18 -24.94 19.29
N VAL A 341 -3.53 -24.46 20.35
CA VAL A 341 -4.16 -23.72 21.43
C VAL A 341 -4.01 -22.20 21.17
N GLN A 342 -5.15 -21.48 21.19
CA GLN A 342 -5.18 -19.98 21.06
C GLN A 342 -4.91 -19.31 22.39
#